data_10da3f463a1368648bd393187026aa43
#
_entry.id   10da3f463a1368648bd393187026aa43
#
_cell.length_a   1.000
_cell.length_b   1.000
_cell.length_c   1.000
_cell.angle_alpha   90.00
_cell.angle_beta   90.00
_cell.angle_gamma   90.00
#
_symmetry.space_group_name_H-M   'P 1'
#
loop_
_entity.id
_entity.type
_entity.pdbx_description
1 polymer ?
#
loop_
_entity_poly.entity_id
_entity_poly.type
_entity_poly.pdbx_seq_one_letter_code
_entity_poly.pdbx_strand_id
1 'polypeptide(L)'
;MMNEPVAGKFLLEILTRGMYSNPMHVYREYIQNSSDSIDKAIEAGILQSADAEIHISIDEKGRSIIIRDNGLGIPLNITRIKLMNVGVSDKDGITERGFRGIGRLGGLAYAEKVQFVTSAIGDSTRTIMTCDCIRMQQLLQKSNNETSDIMETFKAISAFEEQPEDSNEHYFEVRLLGVPQESGLLDEDDVIRYLSETAPIDFDSQQFPQARKIRDHFSEKGFPITCYKILRGARKKPIYKLYSRSLSTGKQGRTKAKDYVRDVEFIYKEASDGKPLYIGWLAITDFSGVISDESVQGIRFRKGNILVGSGTTFANFFPSEGHNANRMFAGEIHVLHDELVPNSQRDDFEPSTAYNAVSYTHLTL
;
A
#
# COMPACT_ATOMS: atom_id res chain seq x y z
N MET A 1 -13.61 -27.05 -35.08
CA MET A 1 -12.69 -25.98 -34.64
C MET A 1 -12.38 -26.27 -33.21
N MET A 2 -11.12 -26.52 -32.82
CA MET A 2 -10.75 -26.54 -31.40
C MET A 2 -10.96 -25.14 -30.87
N ASN A 3 -11.85 -24.97 -29.89
CA ASN A 3 -11.99 -23.70 -29.19
C ASN A 3 -10.67 -23.44 -28.46
N GLU A 4 -10.03 -22.31 -28.73
CA GLU A 4 -8.87 -21.87 -27.96
C GLU A 4 -9.27 -21.73 -26.48
N PRO A 5 -8.36 -22.09 -25.53
CA PRO A 5 -8.62 -21.86 -24.12
C PRO A 5 -8.89 -20.37 -23.85
N VAL A 6 -9.91 -20.06 -23.07
CA VAL A 6 -10.25 -18.70 -22.71
C VAL A 6 -10.27 -18.52 -21.19
N ALA A 7 -9.86 -17.35 -20.71
CA ALA A 7 -9.99 -16.96 -19.31
C ALA A 7 -11.41 -16.41 -19.09
N GLY A 8 -12.25 -17.12 -18.32
CA GLY A 8 -13.65 -16.78 -18.13
C GLY A 8 -13.88 -15.44 -17.44
N LYS A 9 -14.99 -14.76 -17.76
CA LYS A 9 -15.35 -13.43 -17.21
C LYS A 9 -15.41 -13.36 -15.69
N PHE A 10 -15.77 -14.46 -15.01
CA PHE A 10 -15.82 -14.50 -13.54
C PHE A 10 -14.47 -14.34 -12.86
N LEU A 11 -13.36 -14.50 -13.60
CA LEU A 11 -12.03 -14.18 -13.08
C LEU A 11 -11.92 -12.68 -12.73
N LEU A 12 -12.62 -11.79 -13.46
CA LEU A 12 -12.68 -10.36 -13.14
C LEU A 12 -13.34 -10.11 -11.77
N GLU A 13 -14.37 -10.88 -11.40
CA GLU A 13 -14.99 -10.79 -10.08
C GLU A 13 -14.01 -11.19 -8.96
N ILE A 14 -13.24 -12.27 -9.18
CA ILE A 14 -12.21 -12.72 -8.23
C ILE A 14 -11.14 -11.65 -8.08
N LEU A 15 -10.64 -11.08 -9.18
CA LEU A 15 -9.58 -10.08 -9.19
C LEU A 15 -10.02 -8.72 -8.60
N THR A 16 -11.30 -8.43 -8.56
CA THR A 16 -11.83 -7.17 -8.00
C THR A 16 -12.33 -7.34 -6.57
N ARG A 17 -13.26 -8.27 -6.31
CA ARG A 17 -13.90 -8.47 -5.00
C ARG A 17 -13.30 -9.60 -4.19
N GLY A 18 -12.87 -10.67 -4.84
CA GLY A 18 -12.46 -11.90 -4.16
C GLY A 18 -11.08 -11.84 -3.52
N MET A 19 -10.21 -10.93 -3.98
CA MET A 19 -8.82 -10.88 -3.49
C MET A 19 -8.66 -10.18 -2.15
N TYR A 20 -9.54 -9.26 -1.79
CA TYR A 20 -9.36 -8.41 -0.62
C TYR A 20 -10.58 -8.46 0.30
N SER A 21 -10.36 -8.88 1.54
CA SER A 21 -11.39 -8.89 2.59
C SER A 21 -11.68 -7.49 3.15
N ASN A 22 -10.71 -6.59 3.09
CA ASN A 22 -10.83 -5.22 3.58
C ASN A 22 -10.83 -4.21 2.42
N PRO A 23 -11.89 -3.42 2.22
CA PRO A 23 -11.95 -2.40 1.17
C PRO A 23 -10.78 -1.40 1.17
N MET A 24 -10.23 -1.08 2.34
CA MET A 24 -9.10 -0.15 2.48
C MET A 24 -7.85 -0.58 1.67
N HIS A 25 -7.74 -1.85 1.27
CA HIS A 25 -6.67 -2.32 0.39
C HIS A 25 -6.60 -1.57 -0.94
N VAL A 26 -7.71 -1.00 -1.40
CA VAL A 26 -7.76 -0.14 -2.61
C VAL A 26 -6.80 1.04 -2.47
N TYR A 27 -6.79 1.72 -1.32
CA TYR A 27 -5.86 2.81 -1.07
C TYR A 27 -4.40 2.32 -1.08
N ARG A 28 -4.11 1.20 -0.43
CA ARG A 28 -2.76 0.63 -0.38
C ARG A 28 -2.24 0.32 -1.78
N GLU A 29 -3.04 -0.32 -2.63
CA GLU A 29 -2.65 -0.69 -3.99
C GLU A 29 -2.35 0.55 -4.85
N TYR A 30 -3.17 1.59 -4.75
CA TYR A 30 -2.93 2.83 -5.51
C TYR A 30 -1.70 3.58 -5.00
N ILE A 31 -1.51 3.68 -3.67
CA ILE A 31 -0.30 4.29 -3.09
C ILE A 31 0.97 3.52 -3.51
N GLN A 32 0.93 2.20 -3.58
CA GLN A 32 2.06 1.40 -4.05
C GLN A 32 2.39 1.70 -5.52
N ASN A 33 1.37 1.72 -6.38
CA ASN A 33 1.56 2.06 -7.78
C ASN A 33 2.10 3.49 -7.96
N SER A 34 1.60 4.44 -7.18
CA SER A 34 2.09 5.82 -7.13
C SER A 34 3.55 5.89 -6.68
N SER A 35 3.91 5.13 -5.63
CA SER A 35 5.30 5.06 -5.13
C SER A 35 6.26 4.53 -6.19
N ASP A 36 5.89 3.44 -6.88
CA ASP A 36 6.70 2.87 -7.96
C ASP A 36 6.83 3.83 -9.16
N SER A 37 5.76 4.61 -9.46
CA SER A 37 5.76 5.64 -10.51
C SER A 37 6.69 6.80 -10.16
N ILE A 38 6.68 7.23 -8.89
CA ILE A 38 7.55 8.28 -8.36
C ILE A 38 9.02 7.83 -8.41
N ASP A 39 9.34 6.62 -7.94
CA ASP A 39 10.71 6.10 -7.98
C ASP A 39 11.27 6.14 -9.41
N LYS A 40 10.50 5.68 -10.39
CA LYS A 40 10.89 5.74 -11.81
C LYS A 40 11.06 7.17 -12.33
N ALA A 41 10.25 8.12 -11.88
CA ALA A 41 10.40 9.53 -12.27
C ALA A 41 11.67 10.16 -11.68
N ILE A 42 12.04 9.78 -10.45
CA ILE A 42 13.29 10.21 -9.80
C ILE A 42 14.50 9.59 -10.51
N GLU A 43 14.47 8.29 -10.79
CA GLU A 43 15.52 7.57 -11.52
C GLU A 43 15.74 8.15 -12.93
N ALA A 44 14.67 8.54 -13.61
CA ALA A 44 14.71 9.20 -14.92
C ALA A 44 15.16 10.67 -14.87
N GLY A 45 15.35 11.26 -13.68
CA GLY A 45 15.71 12.66 -13.50
C GLY A 45 14.59 13.66 -13.82
N ILE A 46 13.33 13.18 -13.92
CA ILE A 46 12.15 14.00 -14.21
C ILE A 46 11.66 14.69 -12.94
N LEU A 47 11.78 14.00 -11.79
CA LEU A 47 11.28 14.47 -10.50
C LEU A 47 12.41 14.50 -9.46
N GLN A 48 12.46 15.57 -8.65
CA GLN A 48 13.32 15.59 -7.47
C GLN A 48 12.63 14.91 -6.30
N SER A 49 13.37 14.15 -5.49
CA SER A 49 12.81 13.42 -4.34
C SER A 49 12.09 14.34 -3.33
N ALA A 50 12.55 15.58 -3.19
CA ALA A 50 11.93 16.57 -2.28
C ALA A 50 10.54 17.03 -2.74
N ASP A 51 10.26 16.96 -4.06
CA ASP A 51 9.03 17.39 -4.70
C ASP A 51 8.04 16.25 -4.92
N ALA A 52 8.48 15.02 -4.65
CA ALA A 52 7.65 13.82 -4.80
C ALA A 52 6.46 13.85 -3.84
N GLU A 53 5.24 13.80 -4.39
CA GLU A 53 4.02 13.82 -3.58
C GLU A 53 2.92 12.94 -4.17
N ILE A 54 2.10 12.38 -3.26
CA ILE A 54 0.86 11.67 -3.59
C ILE A 54 -0.26 12.44 -2.90
N HIS A 55 -1.27 12.84 -3.64
CA HIS A 55 -2.41 13.59 -3.11
C HIS A 55 -3.67 12.76 -3.08
N ILE A 56 -4.34 12.72 -1.93
CA ILE A 56 -5.61 12.03 -1.72
C ILE A 56 -6.69 13.05 -1.42
N SER A 57 -7.78 13.00 -2.17
CA SER A 57 -8.95 13.82 -1.97
C SER A 57 -10.18 12.94 -1.83
N ILE A 58 -10.92 13.11 -0.74
CA ILE A 58 -12.15 12.39 -0.44
C ILE A 58 -13.29 13.41 -0.39
N ASP A 59 -14.31 13.22 -1.20
CA ASP A 59 -15.57 13.97 -1.14
C ASP A 59 -16.70 13.01 -0.75
N GLU A 60 -16.99 12.96 0.53
CA GLU A 60 -18.05 12.10 1.09
C GLU A 60 -19.41 12.42 0.50
N LYS A 61 -19.74 13.71 0.29
CA LYS A 61 -21.04 14.15 -0.26
C LYS A 61 -21.14 13.83 -1.76
N GLY A 62 -20.07 14.09 -2.49
CA GLY A 62 -19.97 13.76 -3.91
C GLY A 62 -19.68 12.28 -4.16
N ARG A 63 -19.50 11.48 -3.10
CA ARG A 63 -19.19 10.04 -3.17
C ARG A 63 -18.02 9.76 -4.09
N SER A 64 -16.94 10.53 -3.94
CA SER A 64 -15.78 10.41 -4.81
C SER A 64 -14.46 10.39 -4.06
N ILE A 65 -13.50 9.64 -4.62
CA ILE A 65 -12.13 9.54 -4.14
C ILE A 65 -11.20 9.81 -5.32
N ILE A 66 -10.20 10.66 -5.11
CA ILE A 66 -9.16 10.95 -6.09
C ILE A 66 -7.81 10.66 -5.43
N ILE A 67 -6.97 9.88 -6.10
CA ILE A 67 -5.58 9.61 -5.71
C ILE A 67 -4.71 9.98 -6.90
N ARG A 68 -3.83 10.95 -6.74
CA ARG A 68 -2.94 11.48 -7.79
C ARG A 68 -1.51 11.51 -7.30
N ASP A 69 -0.59 10.98 -8.08
CA ASP A 69 0.85 11.14 -7.90
C ASP A 69 1.43 12.07 -8.99
N ASN A 70 2.59 12.63 -8.70
CA ASN A 70 3.40 13.35 -9.66
C ASN A 70 4.58 12.49 -10.16
N GLY A 71 4.36 11.19 -10.29
CA GLY A 71 5.34 10.24 -10.82
C GLY A 71 5.50 10.33 -12.34
N LEU A 72 6.00 9.25 -12.93
CA LEU A 72 6.38 9.23 -14.36
C LEU A 72 5.18 9.41 -15.30
N GLY A 73 3.97 9.04 -14.89
CA GLY A 73 2.82 8.90 -15.77
C GLY A 73 2.98 7.72 -16.75
N ILE A 74 2.10 7.66 -17.74
CA ILE A 74 2.19 6.67 -18.83
C ILE A 74 2.20 7.41 -20.17
N PRO A 75 3.24 7.26 -20.99
CA PRO A 75 3.33 7.90 -22.30
C PRO A 75 2.15 7.53 -23.21
N LEU A 76 1.65 8.52 -23.97
CA LEU A 76 0.44 8.43 -24.80
C LEU A 76 0.45 7.19 -25.73
N ASN A 77 1.60 6.92 -26.37
CA ASN A 77 1.75 5.84 -27.36
C ASN A 77 1.55 4.42 -26.78
N ILE A 78 1.73 4.22 -25.47
CA ILE A 78 1.58 2.90 -24.79
C ILE A 78 0.43 2.86 -23.79
N THR A 79 -0.21 4.00 -23.50
CA THR A 79 -1.22 4.11 -22.42
C THR A 79 -2.36 3.12 -22.59
N ARG A 80 -2.94 2.99 -23.81
CA ARG A 80 -4.05 2.07 -24.09
C ARG A 80 -3.66 0.63 -23.80
N ILE A 81 -2.49 0.20 -24.25
CA ILE A 81 -1.99 -1.17 -24.03
C ILE A 81 -1.77 -1.40 -22.54
N LYS A 82 -1.06 -0.48 -21.86
CA LYS A 82 -0.76 -0.63 -20.43
C LYS A 82 -2.03 -0.67 -19.56
N LEU A 83 -3.02 0.19 -19.85
CA LEU A 83 -4.25 0.22 -19.09
C LEU A 83 -5.19 -0.94 -19.41
N MET A 84 -5.11 -1.56 -20.59
CA MET A 84 -5.92 -2.73 -20.94
C MET A 84 -5.31 -4.05 -20.51
N ASN A 85 -4.00 -4.13 -20.23
CA ASN A 85 -3.36 -5.37 -19.80
C ASN A 85 -3.84 -5.76 -18.39
N VAL A 86 -4.32 -6.98 -18.21
CA VAL A 86 -4.76 -7.55 -16.92
C VAL A 86 -3.81 -8.69 -16.54
N GLY A 87 -3.21 -8.61 -15.36
CA GLY A 87 -2.28 -9.65 -14.87
C GLY A 87 -0.93 -9.67 -15.58
N VAL A 88 -0.64 -8.69 -16.44
CA VAL A 88 0.67 -8.51 -17.08
C VAL A 88 1.38 -7.38 -16.36
N SER A 89 2.59 -7.63 -15.90
CA SER A 89 3.42 -6.64 -15.21
C SER A 89 4.83 -6.70 -15.79
N ASP A 90 5.39 -5.53 -16.10
CA ASP A 90 6.80 -5.37 -16.45
C ASP A 90 7.69 -5.36 -15.18
N LYS A 91 7.09 -5.49 -13.99
CA LYS A 91 7.73 -5.37 -12.67
C LYS A 91 8.35 -6.69 -12.25
N ASP A 92 9.54 -6.65 -11.66
CA ASP A 92 10.32 -7.83 -11.28
C ASP A 92 9.88 -8.47 -9.94
N GLY A 93 9.07 -7.76 -9.14
CA GLY A 93 8.63 -8.21 -7.81
C GLY A 93 9.71 -8.15 -6.72
N ILE A 94 10.94 -7.79 -7.05
CA ILE A 94 12.08 -7.65 -6.12
C ILE A 94 12.19 -6.19 -5.70
N THR A 95 12.32 -5.29 -6.68
CA THR A 95 12.51 -3.85 -6.46
C THR A 95 11.18 -3.09 -6.42
N GLU A 96 10.19 -3.51 -7.17
CA GLU A 96 8.90 -2.85 -7.30
C GLU A 96 7.85 -3.44 -6.37
N ARG A 97 7.06 -2.55 -5.73
CA ARG A 97 6.09 -2.90 -4.67
C ARG A 97 4.85 -3.58 -5.21
N GLY A 98 4.40 -3.21 -6.41
CA GLY A 98 3.16 -3.70 -7.04
C GLY A 98 3.42 -4.52 -8.31
N PHE A 99 3.83 -5.78 -8.25
CA PHE A 99 4.33 -6.56 -9.38
C PHE A 99 3.30 -7.45 -10.10
N ARG A 100 2.10 -7.68 -9.54
CA ARG A 100 1.13 -8.64 -10.14
C ARG A 100 0.27 -8.05 -11.26
N GLY A 101 0.30 -6.73 -11.50
CA GLY A 101 -0.45 -6.07 -12.59
C GLY A 101 -1.98 -6.06 -12.44
N ILE A 102 -2.50 -6.40 -11.25
CA ILE A 102 -3.94 -6.53 -10.95
C ILE A 102 -4.44 -5.52 -9.91
N GLY A 103 -3.56 -4.95 -9.09
CA GLY A 103 -3.94 -4.06 -7.97
C GLY A 103 -4.78 -2.86 -8.38
N ARG A 104 -4.56 -2.31 -9.60
CA ARG A 104 -5.38 -1.20 -10.11
C ARG A 104 -6.86 -1.55 -10.32
N LEU A 105 -7.19 -2.84 -10.47
CA LEU A 105 -8.57 -3.29 -10.68
C LEU A 105 -9.38 -3.30 -9.38
N GLY A 106 -8.74 -3.24 -8.21
CA GLY A 106 -9.42 -3.30 -6.91
C GLY A 106 -10.50 -2.26 -6.73
N GLY A 107 -10.32 -1.05 -7.27
CA GLY A 107 -11.32 0.02 -7.22
C GLY A 107 -12.62 -0.28 -7.99
N LEU A 108 -12.58 -1.16 -8.99
CA LEU A 108 -13.77 -1.53 -9.80
C LEU A 108 -14.87 -2.19 -8.95
N ALA A 109 -14.51 -2.77 -7.80
CA ALA A 109 -15.47 -3.38 -6.89
C ALA A 109 -16.28 -2.36 -6.05
N TYR A 110 -15.75 -1.14 -5.90
CA TYR A 110 -16.20 -0.17 -4.89
C TYR A 110 -16.64 1.18 -5.47
N ALA A 111 -16.90 1.27 -6.75
CA ALA A 111 -17.37 2.50 -7.38
C ALA A 111 -18.38 2.21 -8.49
N GLU A 112 -19.18 3.19 -8.87
CA GLU A 112 -20.03 3.13 -10.06
C GLU A 112 -19.20 3.29 -11.35
N LYS A 113 -18.17 4.14 -11.27
CA LYS A 113 -17.19 4.35 -12.35
C LYS A 113 -15.80 4.51 -11.75
N VAL A 114 -14.80 3.97 -12.44
CA VAL A 114 -13.39 4.23 -12.14
C VAL A 114 -12.75 4.89 -13.36
N GLN A 115 -12.03 5.99 -13.13
CA GLN A 115 -11.25 6.65 -14.17
C GLN A 115 -9.77 6.56 -13.84
N PHE A 116 -8.98 6.22 -14.84
CA PHE A 116 -7.53 6.33 -14.82
C PHE A 116 -7.14 7.48 -15.75
N VAL A 117 -6.51 8.51 -15.19
CA VAL A 117 -6.08 9.71 -15.92
C VAL A 117 -4.57 9.78 -15.87
N THR A 118 -3.91 9.98 -17.00
CA THR A 118 -2.45 10.03 -17.04
C THR A 118 -1.94 10.94 -18.11
N SER A 119 -0.82 11.60 -17.84
CA SER A 119 0.02 12.34 -18.76
C SER A 119 1.47 12.01 -18.47
N ALA A 120 2.33 12.05 -19.48
CA ALA A 120 3.77 11.91 -19.32
C ALA A 120 4.48 13.14 -19.88
N ILE A 121 5.67 13.41 -19.36
CA ILE A 121 6.48 14.56 -19.81
C ILE A 121 6.66 14.53 -21.35
N GLY A 122 6.42 15.64 -22.00
CA GLY A 122 6.51 15.80 -23.47
C GLY A 122 5.21 15.50 -24.22
N ASP A 123 4.19 14.89 -23.58
CA ASP A 123 2.87 14.67 -24.19
C ASP A 123 2.03 15.96 -24.12
N SER A 124 1.36 16.32 -25.21
CA SER A 124 0.46 17.48 -25.27
C SER A 124 -1.00 17.12 -24.98
N THR A 125 -1.26 15.86 -24.59
CA THR A 125 -2.58 15.33 -24.26
C THR A 125 -2.49 14.37 -23.10
N ARG A 126 -3.49 14.41 -22.21
CA ARG A 126 -3.73 13.37 -21.22
C ARG A 126 -4.71 12.33 -21.74
N THR A 127 -4.54 11.10 -21.32
CA THR A 127 -5.49 10.02 -21.59
C THR A 127 -6.36 9.79 -20.38
N ILE A 128 -7.66 9.65 -20.61
CA ILE A 128 -8.65 9.25 -19.60
C ILE A 128 -9.25 7.92 -20.03
N MET A 129 -9.03 6.86 -19.24
CA MET A 129 -9.73 5.59 -19.39
C MET A 129 -10.84 5.53 -18.34
N THR A 130 -12.08 5.39 -18.78
CA THR A 130 -13.25 5.21 -17.90
C THR A 130 -13.72 3.77 -17.94
N CYS A 131 -13.83 3.13 -16.76
CA CYS A 131 -14.45 1.82 -16.58
C CYS A 131 -15.84 1.98 -15.97
N ASP A 132 -16.87 1.45 -16.66
CA ASP A 132 -18.25 1.40 -16.16
C ASP A 132 -18.45 0.14 -15.30
N CYS A 133 -18.42 0.34 -13.98
CA CYS A 133 -18.51 -0.77 -13.03
C CYS A 133 -19.94 -1.28 -12.86
N ILE A 134 -20.95 -0.46 -13.14
CA ILE A 134 -22.37 -0.90 -13.18
C ILE A 134 -22.55 -1.87 -14.35
N ARG A 135 -22.05 -1.51 -15.52
CA ARG A 135 -22.07 -2.39 -16.69
C ARG A 135 -21.28 -3.68 -16.43
N MET A 136 -20.13 -3.59 -15.75
CA MET A 136 -19.36 -4.76 -15.34
C MET A 136 -20.22 -5.74 -14.52
N GLN A 137 -20.92 -5.25 -13.50
CA GLN A 137 -21.79 -6.08 -12.67
C GLN A 137 -22.90 -6.76 -13.47
N GLN A 138 -23.50 -6.05 -14.44
CA GLN A 138 -24.51 -6.62 -15.33
C GLN A 138 -23.95 -7.76 -16.21
N LEU A 139 -22.76 -7.55 -16.78
CA LEU A 139 -22.08 -8.56 -17.61
C LEU A 139 -21.67 -9.80 -16.82
N LEU A 140 -21.31 -9.64 -15.55
CA LEU A 140 -20.93 -10.73 -14.66
C LEU A 140 -22.11 -11.56 -14.15
N GLN A 141 -23.35 -11.13 -14.34
CA GLN A 141 -24.51 -11.95 -13.98
C GLN A 141 -24.51 -13.27 -14.77
N LYS A 142 -24.84 -14.37 -14.08
CA LYS A 142 -24.86 -15.72 -14.69
C LYS A 142 -25.82 -15.82 -15.89
N SER A 143 -26.92 -15.05 -15.86
CA SER A 143 -27.90 -14.99 -16.93
C SER A 143 -27.46 -14.19 -18.16
N ASN A 144 -26.38 -13.41 -18.05
CA ASN A 144 -25.88 -12.61 -19.15
C ASN A 144 -24.83 -13.39 -19.95
N ASN A 145 -25.08 -13.61 -21.24
CA ASN A 145 -24.20 -14.33 -22.16
C ASN A 145 -23.56 -13.43 -23.24
N GLU A 146 -23.59 -12.08 -23.06
CA GLU A 146 -23.01 -11.15 -24.04
C GLU A 146 -21.49 -11.33 -24.16
N THR A 147 -20.81 -11.67 -23.05
CA THR A 147 -19.37 -11.94 -23.01
C THR A 147 -19.10 -13.20 -22.21
N SER A 148 -18.10 -13.96 -22.60
CA SER A 148 -17.63 -15.15 -21.87
C SER A 148 -16.19 -15.03 -21.39
N ASP A 149 -15.42 -14.15 -22.00
CA ASP A 149 -13.99 -13.90 -21.77
C ASP A 149 -13.75 -12.66 -20.92
N ILE A 150 -12.70 -12.69 -20.10
CA ILE A 150 -12.33 -11.56 -19.23
C ILE A 150 -11.96 -10.32 -20.05
N MET A 151 -11.23 -10.48 -21.16
CA MET A 151 -10.75 -9.35 -21.96
C MET A 151 -11.89 -8.72 -22.77
N GLU A 152 -12.85 -9.53 -23.26
CA GLU A 152 -14.06 -9.02 -23.90
C GLU A 152 -14.90 -8.21 -22.90
N THR A 153 -15.08 -8.75 -21.67
CA THR A 153 -15.77 -8.06 -20.60
C THR A 153 -15.09 -6.74 -20.26
N PHE A 154 -13.75 -6.76 -20.11
CA PHE A 154 -13.00 -5.55 -19.76
C PHE A 154 -13.03 -4.51 -20.88
N LYS A 155 -12.98 -4.92 -22.16
CA LYS A 155 -13.18 -4.03 -23.31
C LYS A 155 -14.59 -3.41 -23.33
N ALA A 156 -15.64 -4.22 -23.03
CA ALA A 156 -17.02 -3.77 -23.08
C ALA A 156 -17.38 -2.71 -22.01
N ILE A 157 -16.61 -2.63 -20.93
CA ILE A 157 -16.80 -1.63 -19.86
C ILE A 157 -15.85 -0.43 -19.97
N SER A 158 -14.87 -0.47 -20.87
CA SER A 158 -13.79 0.52 -20.94
C SER A 158 -13.96 1.48 -22.10
N ALA A 159 -13.86 2.78 -21.84
CA ALA A 159 -13.86 3.84 -22.84
C ALA A 159 -12.61 4.72 -22.66
N PHE A 160 -12.06 5.22 -23.76
CA PHE A 160 -10.90 6.09 -23.77
C PHE A 160 -11.22 7.45 -24.37
N GLU A 161 -10.75 8.49 -23.73
CA GLU A 161 -10.83 9.88 -24.18
C GLU A 161 -9.43 10.51 -24.06
N GLU A 162 -9.10 11.40 -25.00
CA GLU A 162 -7.88 12.20 -24.97
C GLU A 162 -8.27 13.67 -24.87
N GLN A 163 -7.61 14.39 -23.97
CA GLN A 163 -7.85 15.82 -23.74
C GLN A 163 -6.52 16.57 -23.76
N PRO A 164 -6.50 17.85 -24.24
CA PRO A 164 -5.29 18.69 -24.20
C PRO A 164 -4.70 18.77 -22.78
N GLU A 165 -3.39 18.73 -22.68
CA GLU A 165 -2.64 18.88 -21.43
C GLU A 165 -1.36 19.68 -21.68
N ASP A 166 -0.80 20.29 -20.63
CA ASP A 166 0.52 20.91 -20.69
C ASP A 166 1.59 19.82 -20.82
N SER A 167 2.52 19.99 -21.75
CA SER A 167 3.58 19.03 -22.00
C SER A 167 4.59 18.87 -20.85
N ASN A 168 4.56 19.75 -19.85
CA ASN A 168 5.34 19.63 -18.63
C ASN A 168 4.63 18.83 -17.53
N GLU A 169 3.34 18.50 -17.70
CA GLU A 169 2.60 17.70 -16.74
C GLU A 169 2.94 16.22 -16.89
N HIS A 170 3.22 15.59 -15.74
CA HIS A 170 3.45 14.16 -15.64
C HIS A 170 2.81 13.63 -14.36
N TYR A 171 1.90 12.67 -14.47
CA TYR A 171 1.17 12.12 -13.34
C TYR A 171 0.39 10.87 -13.69
N PHE A 172 0.00 10.16 -12.64
CA PHE A 172 -1.07 9.16 -12.71
C PHE A 172 -2.14 9.50 -11.66
N GLU A 173 -3.39 9.49 -12.07
CA GLU A 173 -4.52 9.82 -11.22
C GLU A 173 -5.62 8.77 -11.34
N VAL A 174 -6.12 8.30 -10.20
CA VAL A 174 -7.26 7.38 -10.11
C VAL A 174 -8.43 8.13 -9.48
N ARG A 175 -9.59 8.07 -10.14
CA ARG A 175 -10.85 8.61 -9.63
C ARG A 175 -11.84 7.49 -9.45
N LEU A 176 -12.35 7.31 -8.23
CA LEU A 176 -13.49 6.46 -7.92
C LEU A 176 -14.71 7.35 -7.78
N LEU A 177 -15.75 7.11 -8.59
CA LEU A 177 -16.94 7.93 -8.65
C LEU A 177 -18.16 7.07 -8.31
N GLY A 178 -19.08 7.59 -7.48
CA GLY A 178 -20.22 6.84 -6.99
C GLY A 178 -19.82 5.75 -5.98
N VAL A 179 -18.90 6.05 -5.07
CA VAL A 179 -18.48 5.12 -4.02
C VAL A 179 -19.62 4.94 -3.01
N PRO A 180 -20.03 3.70 -2.66
CA PRO A 180 -21.04 3.46 -1.64
C PRO A 180 -20.60 3.97 -0.27
N GLN A 181 -21.50 4.66 0.45
CA GLN A 181 -21.17 5.21 1.79
C GLN A 181 -20.87 4.10 2.80
N GLU A 182 -21.57 2.97 2.68
CA GLU A 182 -21.39 1.80 3.52
C GLU A 182 -20.06 1.05 3.30
N SER A 183 -19.28 1.43 2.30
CA SER A 183 -17.99 0.80 2.00
C SER A 183 -16.89 1.12 3.04
N GLY A 184 -17.07 2.18 3.82
CA GLY A 184 -16.05 2.74 4.72
C GLY A 184 -14.94 3.51 4.00
N LEU A 185 -14.88 3.49 2.66
CA LEU A 185 -13.80 4.16 1.89
C LEU A 185 -13.92 5.69 1.88
N LEU A 186 -15.06 6.24 2.26
CA LEU A 186 -15.29 7.70 2.32
C LEU A 186 -15.04 8.29 3.70
N ASP A 187 -14.81 7.47 4.73
CA ASP A 187 -14.47 7.94 6.07
C ASP A 187 -13.00 8.39 6.09
N GLU A 188 -12.78 9.72 6.10
CA GLU A 188 -11.43 10.30 6.03
C GLU A 188 -10.58 9.89 7.23
N ASP A 189 -11.15 9.78 8.43
CA ASP A 189 -10.39 9.46 9.65
C ASP A 189 -9.94 7.98 9.64
N ASP A 190 -10.79 7.07 9.19
CA ASP A 190 -10.43 5.66 9.04
C ASP A 190 -9.39 5.46 7.91
N VAL A 191 -9.51 6.18 6.80
CA VAL A 191 -8.52 6.16 5.71
C VAL A 191 -7.17 6.68 6.19
N ILE A 192 -7.13 7.80 6.92
CA ILE A 192 -5.89 8.34 7.49
C ILE A 192 -5.25 7.34 8.45
N ARG A 193 -6.03 6.75 9.34
CA ARG A 193 -5.53 5.73 10.28
C ARG A 193 -4.93 4.56 9.51
N TYR A 194 -5.65 4.02 8.55
CA TYR A 194 -5.18 2.91 7.72
C TYR A 194 -3.88 3.25 6.98
N LEU A 195 -3.79 4.43 6.35
CA LEU A 195 -2.59 4.85 5.64
C LEU A 195 -1.43 5.14 6.58
N SER A 196 -1.69 5.69 7.76
CA SER A 196 -0.67 5.92 8.79
C SER A 196 -0.01 4.63 9.27
N GLU A 197 -0.72 3.50 9.21
CA GLU A 197 -0.18 2.18 9.51
C GLU A 197 0.50 1.52 8.32
N THR A 198 -0.13 1.59 7.13
CA THR A 198 0.22 0.74 5.99
C THR A 198 1.12 1.40 4.96
N ALA A 199 1.01 2.71 4.76
CA ALA A 199 1.69 3.41 3.68
C ALA A 199 3.19 3.64 3.96
N PRO A 200 4.00 3.83 2.89
CA PRO A 200 5.44 4.12 3.01
C PRO A 200 5.69 5.61 3.29
N ILE A 201 5.20 6.07 4.43
CA ILE A 201 5.31 7.45 4.91
C ILE A 201 6.34 7.60 6.04
N ASP A 202 6.72 8.83 6.32
CA ASP A 202 7.66 9.16 7.37
C ASP A 202 6.97 9.28 8.75
N PHE A 203 7.79 9.34 9.79
CA PHE A 203 7.38 9.69 11.13
C PHE A 203 7.16 11.21 11.25
N ASP A 204 6.20 11.62 12.09
CA ASP A 204 6.14 13.01 12.54
C ASP A 204 7.26 13.26 13.56
N SER A 205 8.32 13.94 13.14
CA SER A 205 9.49 14.20 14.00
C SER A 205 9.16 15.13 15.19
N GLN A 206 8.05 15.85 15.16
CA GLN A 206 7.59 16.65 16.29
C GLN A 206 6.91 15.78 17.35
N GLN A 207 6.15 14.77 16.91
CA GLN A 207 5.44 13.85 17.80
C GLN A 207 6.35 12.69 18.26
N PHE A 208 7.29 12.24 17.41
CA PHE A 208 8.19 11.11 17.65
C PHE A 208 9.66 11.53 17.47
N PRO A 209 10.31 12.08 18.50
CA PRO A 209 11.69 12.57 18.42
C PRO A 209 12.74 11.51 18.02
N GLN A 210 12.47 10.23 18.29
CA GLN A 210 13.34 9.11 17.93
C GLN A 210 13.41 8.87 16.41
N ALA A 211 12.53 9.46 15.64
CA ALA A 211 12.47 9.32 14.18
C ALA A 211 13.82 9.62 13.49
N ARG A 212 14.54 10.67 13.96
CA ARG A 212 15.85 11.02 13.40
C ARG A 212 16.86 9.91 13.64
N LYS A 213 16.97 9.42 14.88
CA LYS A 213 17.89 8.35 15.26
C LYS A 213 17.64 7.08 14.44
N ILE A 214 16.37 6.75 14.18
CA ILE A 214 15.99 5.61 13.34
C ILE A 214 16.46 5.81 11.90
N ARG A 215 16.17 6.95 11.28
CA ARG A 215 16.58 7.23 9.89
C ARG A 215 18.10 7.22 9.73
N ASP A 216 18.81 7.87 10.66
CA ASP A 216 20.27 7.95 10.63
C ASP A 216 20.88 6.54 10.73
N HIS A 217 20.42 5.71 11.68
CA HIS A 217 20.91 4.33 11.83
C HIS A 217 20.66 3.45 10.59
N PHE A 218 19.46 3.53 10.01
CA PHE A 218 19.14 2.76 8.80
C PHE A 218 20.01 3.21 7.61
N SER A 219 20.25 4.51 7.47
CA SER A 219 21.12 5.06 6.42
C SER A 219 22.58 4.65 6.61
N GLU A 220 23.11 4.69 7.84
CA GLU A 220 24.46 4.25 8.17
C GLU A 220 24.68 2.76 7.87
N LYS A 221 23.65 1.95 8.01
CA LYS A 221 23.67 0.52 7.64
C LYS A 221 23.50 0.25 6.14
N GLY A 222 23.28 1.29 5.32
CA GLY A 222 23.06 1.16 3.88
C GLY A 222 21.63 0.82 3.46
N PHE A 223 20.66 0.92 4.39
CA PHE A 223 19.25 0.59 4.13
C PHE A 223 18.33 1.78 4.45
N PRO A 224 18.47 2.93 3.78
CA PRO A 224 17.65 4.10 4.06
C PRO A 224 16.16 3.79 3.91
N ILE A 225 15.35 4.32 4.83
CA ILE A 225 13.89 4.15 4.78
C ILE A 225 13.34 5.08 3.70
N THR A 226 12.84 4.51 2.61
CA THR A 226 12.17 5.28 1.56
C THR A 226 10.81 5.73 2.04
N CYS A 227 10.55 7.04 2.00
CA CYS A 227 9.31 7.66 2.43
C CYS A 227 8.77 8.56 1.33
N TYR A 228 7.43 8.60 1.21
CA TYR A 228 6.73 9.49 0.27
C TYR A 228 5.87 10.47 1.05
N LYS A 229 5.76 11.68 0.52
CA LYS A 229 4.89 12.70 1.05
C LYS A 229 3.46 12.41 0.56
N ILE A 230 2.61 11.86 1.44
CA ILE A 230 1.19 11.65 1.16
C ILE A 230 0.41 12.79 1.79
N LEU A 231 -0.31 13.53 0.95
CA LEU A 231 -1.06 14.73 1.31
C LEU A 231 -2.55 14.47 1.20
N ARG A 232 -3.33 15.01 2.12
CA ARG A 232 -4.79 14.87 2.12
C ARG A 232 -5.52 16.19 2.05
N GLY A 233 -6.67 16.15 1.38
CA GLY A 233 -7.62 17.26 1.29
C GLY A 233 -7.08 18.50 0.59
N ALA A 234 -7.93 19.52 0.44
CA ALA A 234 -7.59 20.76 -0.27
C ALA A 234 -6.43 21.56 0.36
N ARG A 235 -6.19 21.39 1.67
CA ARG A 235 -5.09 22.07 2.39
C ARG A 235 -3.77 21.31 2.34
N LYS A 236 -3.69 20.21 1.60
CA LYS A 236 -2.48 19.38 1.44
C LYS A 236 -1.83 19.03 2.79
N LYS A 237 -2.60 18.55 3.75
CA LYS A 237 -2.07 18.15 5.06
C LYS A 237 -1.32 16.82 4.93
N PRO A 238 -0.06 16.70 5.40
CA PRO A 238 0.68 15.46 5.34
C PRO A 238 0.10 14.40 6.28
N ILE A 239 0.21 13.13 5.87
CA ILE A 239 -0.07 11.95 6.69
C ILE A 239 1.25 11.39 7.19
N TYR A 240 1.32 11.04 8.47
CA TYR A 240 2.49 10.48 9.14
C TYR A 240 2.16 9.16 9.83
N LYS A 241 3.18 8.35 10.12
CA LYS A 241 3.06 7.19 11.00
C LYS A 241 2.57 7.63 12.39
N LEU A 242 1.75 6.80 13.02
CA LEU A 242 1.08 7.14 14.29
C LEU A 242 1.97 7.03 15.53
N TYR A 243 3.27 6.71 15.38
CA TYR A 243 4.18 6.69 16.51
C TYR A 243 4.31 8.06 17.15
N SER A 244 4.27 8.10 18.48
CA SER A 244 4.47 9.30 19.26
C SER A 244 5.38 9.05 20.46
N ARG A 245 5.86 10.12 21.07
CA ARG A 245 6.69 10.04 22.27
C ARG A 245 5.94 9.36 23.44
N SER A 246 4.61 9.54 23.53
CA SER A 246 3.83 8.96 24.62
C SER A 246 3.01 7.78 24.14
N LEU A 247 3.07 6.68 24.87
CA LEU A 247 2.26 5.49 24.69
C LEU A 247 1.23 5.39 25.81
N SER A 248 -0.03 5.08 25.48
CA SER A 248 -1.05 4.80 26.47
C SER A 248 -1.08 3.31 26.76
N THR A 249 -1.11 2.97 28.06
CA THR A 249 -1.24 1.59 28.54
C THR A 249 -2.50 1.48 29.37
N GLY A 250 -3.13 0.32 29.38
CA GLY A 250 -4.31 0.10 30.21
C GLY A 250 -4.76 -1.36 30.19
N LYS A 251 -5.08 -1.91 31.36
CA LYS A 251 -6.00 -3.03 31.47
C LYS A 251 -7.42 -2.50 31.36
N GLN A 252 -8.30 -3.18 30.65
CA GLN A 252 -9.74 -2.90 30.66
C GLN A 252 -10.22 -2.65 32.10
N GLY A 253 -10.83 -1.47 32.35
CA GLY A 253 -11.38 -1.12 33.66
C GLY A 253 -10.42 -0.49 34.67
N ARG A 254 -9.16 -0.22 34.33
CA ARG A 254 -8.21 0.50 35.20
C ARG A 254 -7.75 1.82 34.57
N THR A 255 -7.29 2.74 35.40
CA THR A 255 -6.76 4.06 34.98
C THR A 255 -5.69 3.85 33.91
N LYS A 256 -5.88 4.47 32.74
CA LYS A 256 -4.88 4.49 31.66
C LYS A 256 -3.61 5.14 32.19
N ALA A 257 -2.51 4.40 32.24
CA ALA A 257 -1.21 4.98 32.51
C ALA A 257 -0.63 5.49 31.19
N LYS A 258 0.06 6.62 31.24
CA LYS A 258 0.89 7.11 30.14
C LYS A 258 2.34 6.76 30.44
N ASP A 259 3.03 6.24 29.44
CA ASP A 259 4.46 6.11 29.48
C ASP A 259 5.10 6.79 28.26
N TYR A 260 6.39 6.91 28.27
CA TYR A 260 7.13 7.61 27.24
C TYR A 260 8.14 6.69 26.59
N VAL A 261 8.24 6.79 25.27
CA VAL A 261 9.36 6.19 24.53
C VAL A 261 10.62 6.99 24.88
N ARG A 262 11.52 6.37 25.64
CA ARG A 262 12.76 6.98 26.12
C ARG A 262 13.84 6.94 25.07
N ASP A 263 13.98 5.79 24.41
CA ASP A 263 14.92 5.56 23.35
C ASP A 263 14.42 4.46 22.41
N VAL A 264 15.22 4.08 21.43
CA VAL A 264 14.98 2.94 20.55
C VAL A 264 16.20 2.04 20.54
N GLU A 265 15.94 0.74 20.55
CA GLU A 265 16.92 -0.32 20.32
C GLU A 265 16.86 -0.74 18.86
N PHE A 266 18.03 -1.04 18.28
CA PHE A 266 18.15 -1.49 16.90
C PHE A 266 18.48 -2.97 16.82
N ILE A 267 17.85 -3.63 15.86
CA ILE A 267 18.08 -5.04 15.56
C ILE A 267 18.52 -5.18 14.10
N TYR A 268 19.46 -6.08 13.85
CA TYR A 268 19.92 -6.42 12.52
C TYR A 268 20.25 -7.91 12.44
N LYS A 269 19.90 -8.56 11.37
CA LYS A 269 20.17 -9.98 11.14
C LYS A 269 20.54 -10.24 9.70
N GLU A 270 21.49 -11.14 9.52
CA GLU A 270 21.84 -11.73 8.23
C GLU A 270 21.26 -13.15 8.14
N ALA A 271 20.93 -13.57 6.92
CA ALA A 271 20.53 -14.93 6.60
C ALA A 271 21.77 -15.84 6.53
N SER A 272 21.55 -17.14 6.46
CA SER A 272 22.63 -18.14 6.37
C SER A 272 23.48 -18.04 5.09
N ASP A 273 22.95 -17.41 4.05
CA ASP A 273 23.67 -17.12 2.80
C ASP A 273 24.50 -15.83 2.85
N GLY A 274 24.55 -15.15 4.01
CA GLY A 274 25.27 -13.91 4.22
C GLY A 274 24.58 -12.64 3.72
N LYS A 275 23.37 -12.76 3.16
CA LYS A 275 22.56 -11.60 2.76
C LYS A 275 21.85 -10.98 3.96
N PRO A 276 21.61 -9.66 3.96
CA PRO A 276 20.78 -9.00 4.95
C PRO A 276 19.38 -9.62 5.01
N LEU A 277 18.95 -10.08 6.17
CA LEU A 277 17.62 -10.65 6.37
C LEU A 277 16.61 -9.57 6.74
N TYR A 278 16.92 -8.81 7.80
CA TYR A 278 16.13 -7.67 8.23
C TYR A 278 16.95 -6.67 9.03
N ILE A 279 16.43 -5.46 9.11
CA ILE A 279 16.81 -4.40 10.04
C ILE A 279 15.57 -3.87 10.74
N GLY A 280 15.66 -3.48 12.00
CA GLY A 280 14.50 -3.00 12.73
C GLY A 280 14.83 -2.11 13.91
N TRP A 281 13.79 -1.60 14.53
CA TRP A 281 13.87 -0.81 15.76
C TRP A 281 12.71 -1.18 16.70
N LEU A 282 12.98 -1.12 18.01
CA LEU A 282 12.02 -1.35 19.08
C LEU A 282 12.03 -0.16 20.03
N ALA A 283 10.86 0.29 20.46
CA ALA A 283 10.74 1.34 21.45
C ALA A 283 11.17 0.85 22.84
N ILE A 284 12.02 1.61 23.51
CA ILE A 284 12.41 1.39 24.90
C ILE A 284 11.51 2.24 25.79
N THR A 285 10.79 1.58 26.72
CA THR A 285 9.86 2.18 27.67
C THR A 285 10.13 1.61 29.08
N ASP A 286 9.55 2.20 30.11
CA ASP A 286 9.69 1.68 31.50
C ASP A 286 8.47 0.90 31.98
N PHE A 287 7.44 0.79 31.17
CA PHE A 287 6.23 0.12 31.63
C PHE A 287 6.24 -1.37 31.32
N SER A 288 5.59 -2.11 32.20
CA SER A 288 5.24 -3.50 32.00
C SER A 288 3.74 -3.62 31.75
N GLY A 289 3.30 -3.62 30.50
CA GLY A 289 1.87 -3.71 30.20
C GLY A 289 1.57 -3.70 28.72
N VAL A 290 0.30 -3.83 28.38
CA VAL A 290 -0.18 -3.84 27.00
C VAL A 290 -0.39 -2.41 26.53
N ILE A 291 0.16 -2.06 25.36
CA ILE A 291 -0.12 -0.79 24.68
C ILE A 291 -1.60 -0.81 24.28
N SER A 292 -2.35 0.23 24.65
CA SER A 292 -3.81 0.29 24.43
C SER A 292 -4.19 0.81 23.04
N ASP A 293 -3.28 1.50 22.36
CA ASP A 293 -3.48 1.99 21.00
C ASP A 293 -3.06 0.90 19.99
N GLU A 294 -4.05 0.28 19.38
CA GLU A 294 -3.85 -0.80 18.42
C GLU A 294 -3.08 -0.37 17.18
N SER A 295 -3.10 0.92 16.83
CA SER A 295 -2.41 1.45 15.66
C SER A 295 -0.88 1.50 15.80
N VAL A 296 -0.36 1.47 17.03
CA VAL A 296 1.08 1.44 17.33
C VAL A 296 1.50 0.19 18.12
N GLN A 297 0.53 -0.59 18.58
CA GLN A 297 0.73 -1.82 19.33
C GLN A 297 1.36 -2.90 18.43
N GLY A 298 2.37 -3.59 18.94
CA GLY A 298 3.01 -4.72 18.28
C GLY A 298 4.19 -4.32 17.37
N ILE A 299 4.98 -5.32 17.04
CA ILE A 299 6.06 -5.22 16.07
C ILE A 299 5.48 -5.43 14.67
N ARG A 300 5.78 -4.53 13.74
CA ARG A 300 5.23 -4.53 12.38
C ARG A 300 6.29 -4.88 11.35
N PHE A 301 5.95 -5.81 10.46
CA PHE A 301 6.80 -6.07 9.30
C PHE A 301 6.58 -5.05 8.19
N ARG A 302 7.68 -4.62 7.57
CA ARG A 302 7.66 -3.73 6.40
C ARG A 302 8.54 -4.27 5.27
N LYS A 303 8.04 -4.22 4.05
CA LYS A 303 8.81 -4.42 2.81
C LYS A 303 8.74 -3.14 1.98
N GLY A 304 9.88 -2.53 1.66
CA GLY A 304 9.90 -1.22 1.01
C GLY A 304 9.12 -0.14 1.77
N ASN A 305 9.19 -0.15 3.10
CA ASN A 305 8.45 0.70 4.05
C ASN A 305 6.90 0.54 4.00
N ILE A 306 6.37 -0.43 3.28
CA ILE A 306 4.93 -0.77 3.28
C ILE A 306 4.69 -1.90 4.28
N LEU A 307 3.61 -1.78 5.07
CA LEU A 307 3.21 -2.81 6.03
C LEU A 307 2.87 -4.14 5.33
N VAL A 308 3.40 -5.23 5.87
CA VAL A 308 2.99 -6.60 5.54
C VAL A 308 2.28 -7.18 6.77
N GLY A 309 1.07 -7.65 6.56
CA GLY A 309 0.22 -8.12 7.65
C GLY A 309 -0.38 -6.98 8.49
N SER A 310 -0.34 -7.13 9.78
CA SER A 310 -0.87 -6.20 10.78
C SER A 310 0.07 -6.09 11.98
N GLY A 311 -0.27 -5.29 12.98
CA GLY A 311 0.42 -5.24 14.27
C GLY A 311 0.41 -6.57 15.04
N THR A 312 -0.45 -7.53 14.65
CA THR A 312 -0.53 -8.86 15.27
C THR A 312 0.22 -9.94 14.49
N THR A 313 0.62 -9.70 13.25
CA THR A 313 1.28 -10.72 12.41
C THR A 313 2.55 -11.27 13.07
N PHE A 314 3.35 -10.40 13.70
CA PHE A 314 4.54 -10.83 14.42
C PHE A 314 4.22 -11.72 15.66
N ALA A 315 3.01 -11.68 16.17
CA ALA A 315 2.60 -12.54 17.30
C ALA A 315 2.69 -14.02 16.96
N ASN A 316 2.52 -14.41 15.70
CA ASN A 316 2.62 -15.80 15.25
C ASN A 316 4.04 -16.38 15.43
N PHE A 317 5.04 -15.53 15.59
CA PHE A 317 6.41 -15.94 15.84
C PHE A 317 6.71 -16.14 17.33
N PHE A 318 5.86 -15.71 18.25
CA PHE A 318 5.98 -16.04 19.66
C PHE A 318 5.40 -17.45 19.93
N PRO A 319 5.94 -18.21 20.91
CA PRO A 319 5.24 -19.39 21.43
C PRO A 319 3.80 -19.04 21.80
N SER A 320 2.87 -19.98 21.66
CA SER A 320 1.42 -19.75 21.88
C SER A 320 1.10 -19.05 23.21
N GLU A 321 1.88 -19.31 24.25
CA GLU A 321 1.79 -18.65 25.56
C GLU A 321 2.24 -17.17 25.53
N GLY A 322 3.05 -16.81 24.54
CA GLY A 322 3.63 -15.47 24.36
C GLY A 322 2.92 -14.58 23.32
N HIS A 323 1.87 -15.03 22.66
CA HIS A 323 1.18 -14.24 21.61
C HIS A 323 0.74 -12.86 22.11
N ASN A 324 0.32 -12.77 23.39
CA ASN A 324 -0.02 -11.49 24.00
C ASN A 324 1.21 -10.60 24.29
N ALA A 325 2.43 -11.16 24.31
CA ALA A 325 3.63 -10.39 24.58
C ALA A 325 3.90 -9.37 23.46
N ASN A 326 3.60 -9.70 22.19
CA ASN A 326 3.74 -8.75 21.09
C ASN A 326 3.00 -7.43 21.34
N ARG A 327 1.90 -7.45 22.07
CA ARG A 327 1.10 -6.26 22.42
C ARG A 327 1.81 -5.33 23.41
N MET A 328 2.91 -5.74 24.01
CA MET A 328 3.73 -4.94 24.92
C MET A 328 4.82 -4.16 24.17
N PHE A 329 5.04 -4.46 22.89
CA PHE A 329 6.07 -3.83 22.06
C PHE A 329 5.45 -2.80 21.12
N ALA A 330 6.30 -1.83 20.70
CA ALA A 330 6.07 -0.96 19.56
C ALA A 330 7.37 -0.90 18.75
N GLY A 331 7.28 -1.10 17.45
CA GLY A 331 8.46 -1.09 16.60
C GLY A 331 8.19 -1.60 15.18
N GLU A 332 9.23 -1.60 14.37
CA GLU A 332 9.16 -2.06 12.99
C GLU A 332 10.36 -2.93 12.63
N ILE A 333 10.11 -3.98 11.86
CA ILE A 333 11.11 -4.84 11.21
C ILE A 333 10.97 -4.67 9.71
N HIS A 334 11.99 -4.08 9.10
CA HIS A 334 12.09 -3.92 7.65
C HIS A 334 12.80 -5.14 7.08
N VAL A 335 12.07 -5.97 6.34
CA VAL A 335 12.63 -7.16 5.69
C VAL A 335 13.40 -6.74 4.43
N LEU A 336 14.60 -7.27 4.28
CA LEU A 336 15.55 -6.91 3.23
C LEU A 336 15.75 -8.03 2.22
N HIS A 337 15.67 -9.28 2.67
CA HIS A 337 15.95 -10.44 1.83
C HIS A 337 14.95 -10.59 0.68
N ASP A 338 15.45 -10.95 -0.52
CA ASP A 338 14.65 -11.04 -1.74
C ASP A 338 13.57 -12.13 -1.65
N GLU A 339 13.85 -13.26 -0.98
CA GLU A 339 12.88 -14.35 -0.77
C GLU A 339 11.72 -13.98 0.18
N LEU A 340 11.82 -12.87 0.92
CA LEU A 340 10.73 -12.40 1.76
C LEU A 340 9.72 -11.60 0.92
N VAL A 341 8.96 -12.33 0.11
CA VAL A 341 7.94 -11.79 -0.79
C VAL A 341 6.59 -11.80 -0.09
N PRO A 342 5.88 -10.67 0.01
CA PRO A 342 4.52 -10.65 0.53
C PRO A 342 3.57 -11.50 -0.33
N ASN A 343 2.67 -12.23 0.30
CA ASN A 343 1.64 -12.98 -0.41
C ASN A 343 0.65 -12.06 -1.17
N SER A 344 -0.32 -12.62 -1.88
CA SER A 344 -1.25 -11.85 -2.72
C SER A 344 -2.13 -10.90 -1.92
N GLN A 345 -2.51 -11.27 -0.70
CA GLN A 345 -3.32 -10.44 0.19
C GLN A 345 -2.47 -9.46 1.02
N ARG A 346 -1.15 -9.66 1.04
CA ARG A 346 -0.18 -8.92 1.86
C ARG A 346 -0.47 -8.96 3.36
N ASP A 347 -1.10 -10.01 3.80
CA ASP A 347 -1.36 -10.28 5.22
C ASP A 347 -0.24 -11.13 5.86
N ASP A 348 0.62 -11.74 5.03
CA ASP A 348 1.83 -12.47 5.43
C ASP A 348 2.82 -12.55 4.24
N PHE A 349 3.90 -13.30 4.41
CA PHE A 349 4.89 -13.61 3.38
C PHE A 349 4.63 -14.98 2.76
N GLU A 350 5.09 -15.15 1.51
CA GLU A 350 5.14 -16.48 0.88
C GLU A 350 6.13 -17.38 1.64
N PRO A 351 5.84 -18.68 1.80
CA PRO A 351 6.75 -19.62 2.44
C PRO A 351 8.10 -19.67 1.72
N SER A 352 9.20 -19.47 2.45
CA SER A 352 10.57 -19.50 1.92
C SER A 352 11.57 -19.89 3.01
N THR A 353 12.82 -20.16 2.60
CA THR A 353 13.91 -20.42 3.55
C THR A 353 14.17 -19.17 4.42
N ALA A 354 14.14 -17.99 3.82
CA ALA A 354 14.31 -16.73 4.52
C ALA A 354 13.14 -16.46 5.51
N TYR A 355 11.89 -16.83 5.16
CA TYR A 355 10.75 -16.73 6.06
C TYR A 355 10.94 -17.60 7.32
N ASN A 356 11.39 -18.86 7.13
CA ASN A 356 11.70 -19.74 8.24
C ASN A 356 12.83 -19.16 9.12
N ALA A 357 13.86 -18.55 8.51
CA ALA A 357 14.95 -17.93 9.27
C ALA A 357 14.48 -16.74 10.12
N VAL A 358 13.50 -15.96 9.66
CA VAL A 358 12.83 -14.92 10.48
C VAL A 358 12.10 -15.57 11.63
N SER A 359 11.38 -16.68 11.41
CA SER A 359 10.61 -17.40 12.43
C SER A 359 11.47 -17.97 13.56
N TYR A 360 12.70 -18.41 13.27
CA TYR A 360 13.60 -18.97 14.28
C TYR A 360 14.35 -17.90 15.11
N THR A 361 14.31 -16.62 14.73
CA THR A 361 15.09 -15.57 15.40
C THR A 361 14.47 -15.03 16.67
N HIS A 362 13.19 -15.27 16.93
CA HIS A 362 12.52 -14.80 18.16
C HIS A 362 12.88 -15.57 19.42
N LEU A 363 13.68 -16.62 19.30
CA LEU A 363 14.26 -17.29 20.48
C LEU A 363 15.38 -16.47 21.17
N THR A 364 15.72 -15.28 20.64
CA THR A 364 16.81 -14.44 21.12
C THR A 364 16.41 -12.97 21.40
N LEU A 365 15.13 -12.60 21.31
CA LEU A 365 14.59 -11.29 21.74
C LEU A 365 14.02 -11.38 23.20
#